data_98990c7e3c01faf450cf838501f28111
#
_entry.id   98990c7e3c01faf450cf838501f28111
#
_cell.length_a   1.000
_cell.length_b   1.000
_cell.length_c   1.000
_cell.angle_alpha   90.00
_cell.angle_beta   90.00
_cell.angle_gamma   90.00
#
_symmetry.space_group_name_H-M   'P 1'
#
loop_
_entity.id
_entity.type
_entity.pdbx_description
1 polymer ?
#
loop_
_entity_poly.entity_id
_entity_poly.type
_entity_poly.pdbx_seq_one_letter_code
_entity_poly.pdbx_strand_id
1 'polypeptide(L)'
;MKCDDGKAYCAAPVNIHRIDWFWANKKVLDSNGIKMPTSWSEFNAAADKLQAKGIIPLAHGSQPWQDATVFEAVALGIGGNKFYKKAFVDADTKTLGSSTMVKIFDQMRKLKGYTDPGSPGRDWNVATGMVMEGKAAFQLMGDWAKGEFAAAGLKPDVDYYCAATPSDNGYLYNVDSFIFFKIKGQDKVEGQKLLASLMMGKNFQKVFNMYKGSIPARL
;
A
#
# COMPACT_ATOMS: atom_id res chain seq x y z
N MET A 1 -6.44 -0.91 20.56
CA MET A 1 -6.08 -2.34 20.81
C MET A 1 -5.97 -2.58 22.30
N LYS A 2 -6.47 -3.71 22.77
CA LYS A 2 -6.34 -4.11 24.18
C LYS A 2 -4.95 -4.65 24.46
N CYS A 3 -4.47 -4.48 25.70
CA CYS A 3 -3.26 -5.12 26.20
C CYS A 3 -3.47 -6.62 26.42
N ASP A 4 -2.40 -7.37 26.65
CA ASP A 4 -2.44 -8.84 26.81
C ASP A 4 -3.34 -9.31 27.95
N ASP A 5 -3.53 -8.49 29.01
CA ASP A 5 -4.44 -8.77 30.12
C ASP A 5 -5.93 -8.60 29.77
N GLY A 6 -6.24 -8.08 28.57
CA GLY A 6 -7.60 -7.80 28.10
C GLY A 6 -8.37 -6.72 28.87
N LYS A 7 -7.77 -6.12 29.91
CA LYS A 7 -8.42 -5.16 30.82
C LYS A 7 -8.18 -3.70 30.46
N ALA A 8 -7.05 -3.41 29.84
CA ALA A 8 -6.66 -2.05 29.48
C ALA A 8 -6.45 -1.92 27.95
N TYR A 9 -6.46 -0.68 27.47
CA TYR A 9 -6.04 -0.33 26.11
C TYR A 9 -4.61 0.20 26.15
N CYS A 10 -3.76 -0.31 25.29
CA CYS A 10 -2.34 0.07 25.18
C CYS A 10 -1.96 0.64 23.81
N ALA A 11 -2.93 0.84 22.94
CA ALA A 11 -2.69 1.51 21.66
C ALA A 11 -3.90 2.35 21.24
N ALA A 12 -3.61 3.53 20.68
CA ALA A 12 -4.57 4.44 20.08
C ALA A 12 -4.44 4.39 18.56
N PRO A 13 -5.45 3.93 17.81
CA PRO A 13 -5.42 3.92 16.36
C PRO A 13 -5.51 5.35 15.81
N VAL A 14 -4.71 5.66 14.79
CA VAL A 14 -4.65 7.00 14.21
C VAL A 14 -5.08 7.05 12.76
N ASN A 15 -4.96 5.94 12.04
CA ASN A 15 -5.38 5.85 10.65
C ASN A 15 -5.75 4.42 10.25
N ILE A 16 -6.40 4.32 9.11
CA ILE A 16 -6.62 3.08 8.38
C ILE A 16 -6.08 3.31 6.98
N HIS A 17 -5.14 2.48 6.57
CA HIS A 17 -4.58 2.48 5.22
C HIS A 17 -5.21 1.38 4.38
N ARG A 18 -5.50 1.67 3.13
CA ARG A 18 -5.62 0.67 2.09
C ARG A 18 -4.27 0.52 1.41
N ILE A 19 -3.70 -0.69 1.38
CA ILE A 19 -2.31 -0.91 0.93
C ILE A 19 -2.19 -1.34 -0.54
N ASP A 20 -3.27 -1.74 -1.16
CA ASP A 20 -3.33 -2.34 -2.50
C ASP A 20 -3.85 -1.33 -3.56
N TRP A 21 -3.04 -0.29 -3.84
CA TRP A 21 -3.33 0.69 -4.88
C TRP A 21 -2.33 0.65 -6.02
N PHE A 22 -2.81 0.88 -7.26
CA PHE A 22 -2.00 1.35 -8.37
C PHE A 22 -2.02 2.87 -8.46
N TRP A 23 -0.83 3.43 -8.58
CA TRP A 23 -0.58 4.83 -8.91
C TRP A 23 0.06 4.87 -10.28
N ALA A 24 -0.41 5.71 -11.19
CA ALA A 24 0.10 5.75 -12.55
C ALA A 24 0.24 7.18 -13.06
N ASN A 25 1.30 7.44 -13.82
CA ASN A 25 1.46 8.70 -14.51
C ASN A 25 0.45 8.78 -15.67
N LYS A 26 -0.49 9.72 -15.57
CA LYS A 26 -1.56 9.90 -16.58
C LYS A 26 -1.00 10.15 -17.98
N LYS A 27 -0.04 11.08 -18.10
CA LYS A 27 0.56 11.44 -19.40
C LYS A 27 1.24 10.25 -20.06
N VAL A 28 1.97 9.44 -19.29
CA VAL A 28 2.63 8.22 -19.80
C VAL A 28 1.60 7.23 -20.31
N LEU A 29 0.53 6.98 -19.56
CA LEU A 29 -0.51 6.04 -19.97
C LEU A 29 -1.25 6.51 -21.22
N ASP A 30 -1.76 7.75 -21.19
CA ASP A 30 -2.54 8.33 -22.30
C ASP A 30 -1.74 8.38 -23.60
N SER A 31 -0.47 8.83 -23.54
CA SER A 31 0.42 8.90 -24.70
C SER A 31 0.72 7.52 -25.33
N ASN A 32 0.53 6.45 -24.56
CA ASN A 32 0.73 5.07 -25.01
C ASN A 32 -0.59 4.33 -25.28
N GLY A 33 -1.75 4.99 -25.13
CA GLY A 33 -3.06 4.37 -25.30
C GLY A 33 -3.27 3.21 -24.32
N ILE A 34 -2.83 3.40 -23.07
CA ILE A 34 -2.97 2.41 -21.98
C ILE A 34 -4.03 2.91 -21.00
N LYS A 35 -5.01 2.07 -20.71
CA LYS A 35 -5.98 2.28 -19.64
C LYS A 35 -5.47 1.69 -18.33
N MET A 36 -6.01 2.16 -17.21
CA MET A 36 -5.73 1.53 -15.91
C MET A 36 -6.11 0.05 -15.95
N PRO A 37 -5.18 -0.87 -15.63
CA PRO A 37 -5.42 -2.30 -15.70
C PRO A 37 -6.38 -2.75 -14.59
N THR A 38 -7.31 -3.62 -14.92
CA THR A 38 -8.27 -4.25 -14.02
C THR A 38 -7.94 -5.70 -13.70
N SER A 39 -6.96 -6.27 -14.41
CA SER A 39 -6.43 -7.61 -14.21
C SER A 39 -4.91 -7.63 -14.27
N TRP A 40 -4.29 -8.64 -13.67
CA TRP A 40 -2.83 -8.85 -13.79
C TRP A 40 -2.39 -9.14 -15.23
N SER A 41 -3.27 -9.75 -16.03
CA SER A 41 -3.00 -9.95 -17.46
C SER A 41 -2.93 -8.63 -18.22
N GLU A 42 -3.89 -7.72 -17.97
CA GLU A 42 -3.88 -6.37 -18.56
C GLU A 42 -2.67 -5.55 -18.10
N PHE A 43 -2.31 -5.64 -16.81
CA PHE A 43 -1.11 -4.99 -16.29
C PHE A 43 0.14 -5.50 -17.01
N ASN A 44 0.31 -6.83 -17.13
CA ASN A 44 1.47 -7.42 -17.80
C ASN A 44 1.55 -6.96 -19.26
N ALA A 45 0.43 -6.98 -19.99
CA ALA A 45 0.39 -6.50 -21.39
C ALA A 45 0.76 -5.00 -21.51
N ALA A 46 0.29 -4.18 -20.58
CA ALA A 46 0.66 -2.76 -20.52
C ALA A 46 2.16 -2.59 -20.21
N ALA A 47 2.67 -3.35 -19.25
CA ALA A 47 4.07 -3.32 -18.85
C ALA A 47 5.01 -3.76 -20.00
N ASP A 48 4.67 -4.84 -20.70
CA ASP A 48 5.43 -5.32 -21.88
C ASP A 48 5.48 -4.25 -22.98
N LYS A 49 4.35 -3.59 -23.24
CA LYS A 49 4.25 -2.49 -24.21
C LYS A 49 5.13 -1.29 -23.84
N LEU A 50 5.16 -0.93 -22.56
CA LEU A 50 5.99 0.17 -22.06
C LEU A 50 7.46 -0.17 -22.10
N GLN A 51 7.83 -1.38 -21.65
CA GLN A 51 9.20 -1.86 -21.64
C GLN A 51 9.80 -1.92 -23.07
N ALA A 52 9.01 -2.35 -24.05
CA ALA A 52 9.42 -2.33 -25.46
C ALA A 52 9.72 -0.93 -25.99
N LYS A 53 9.24 0.13 -25.33
CA LYS A 53 9.52 1.54 -25.65
C LYS A 53 10.59 2.15 -24.75
N GLY A 54 11.26 1.37 -23.91
CA GLY A 54 12.28 1.85 -22.99
C GLY A 54 11.72 2.63 -21.78
N ILE A 55 10.42 2.55 -21.52
CA ILE A 55 9.78 3.17 -20.37
C ILE A 55 9.76 2.16 -19.22
N ILE A 56 10.19 2.56 -18.02
CA ILE A 56 10.14 1.71 -16.83
C ILE A 56 8.65 1.45 -16.49
N PRO A 57 8.18 0.18 -16.56
CA PRO A 57 6.77 -0.09 -16.28
C PRO A 57 6.40 0.12 -14.81
N LEU A 58 7.25 -0.35 -13.89
CA LEU A 58 6.95 -0.38 -12.45
C LEU A 58 8.07 0.29 -11.63
N ALA A 59 7.79 1.43 -11.03
CA ALA A 59 8.64 2.00 -9.99
C ALA A 59 8.45 1.22 -8.70
N HIS A 60 9.55 0.71 -8.13
CA HIS A 60 9.53 -0.07 -6.91
C HIS A 60 10.77 0.20 -6.07
N GLY A 61 10.67 0.04 -4.77
CA GLY A 61 11.76 0.31 -3.83
C GLY A 61 12.33 -0.93 -3.16
N SER A 62 12.03 -2.12 -3.55
CA SER A 62 12.60 -3.44 -3.11
C SER A 62 13.13 -3.50 -1.65
N GLN A 63 12.55 -2.75 -0.73
CA GLN A 63 12.73 -2.98 0.71
C GLN A 63 11.75 -4.09 1.13
N PRO A 64 12.08 -4.94 2.11
CA PRO A 64 11.26 -6.11 2.45
C PRO A 64 9.77 -5.81 2.69
N TRP A 65 9.44 -4.71 3.35
CA TRP A 65 8.05 -4.31 3.58
C TRP A 65 7.32 -3.87 2.29
N GLN A 66 8.04 -3.26 1.34
CA GLN A 66 7.49 -2.90 0.04
C GLN A 66 7.23 -4.16 -0.80
N ASP A 67 8.16 -5.11 -0.79
CA ASP A 67 7.98 -6.42 -1.43
C ASP A 67 6.79 -7.18 -0.83
N ALA A 68 6.62 -7.13 0.50
CA ALA A 68 5.48 -7.73 1.18
C ALA A 68 4.15 -7.08 0.73
N THR A 69 4.09 -5.75 0.62
CA THR A 69 2.90 -5.02 0.14
C THR A 69 2.52 -5.47 -1.28
N VAL A 70 3.49 -5.59 -2.17
CA VAL A 70 3.28 -6.08 -3.55
C VAL A 70 2.82 -7.53 -3.55
N PHE A 71 3.49 -8.38 -2.76
CA PHE A 71 3.15 -9.80 -2.64
C PHE A 71 1.71 -10.01 -2.16
N GLU A 72 1.28 -9.29 -1.13
CA GLU A 72 -0.08 -9.37 -0.59
C GLU A 72 -1.13 -8.96 -1.63
N ALA A 73 -0.88 -7.87 -2.38
CA ALA A 73 -1.78 -7.44 -3.45
C ALA A 73 -1.88 -8.47 -4.58
N VAL A 74 -0.75 -9.08 -4.98
CA VAL A 74 -0.73 -10.18 -5.96
C VAL A 74 -1.45 -11.41 -5.43
N ALA A 75 -1.23 -11.76 -4.15
CA ALA A 75 -1.86 -12.91 -3.52
C ALA A 75 -3.38 -12.75 -3.44
N LEU A 76 -3.86 -11.56 -3.07
CA LEU A 76 -5.28 -11.25 -3.07
C LEU A 76 -5.86 -11.29 -4.49
N GLY A 77 -5.19 -10.68 -5.45
CA GLY A 77 -5.67 -10.57 -6.83
C GLY A 77 -5.71 -11.91 -7.59
N ILE A 78 -4.81 -12.84 -7.30
CA ILE A 78 -4.77 -14.16 -7.95
C ILE A 78 -5.58 -15.20 -7.17
N GLY A 79 -5.49 -15.16 -5.83
CA GLY A 79 -6.10 -16.16 -4.97
C GLY A 79 -7.52 -15.82 -4.52
N GLY A 80 -7.85 -14.54 -4.48
CA GLY A 80 -9.09 -14.02 -3.93
C GLY A 80 -9.16 -14.09 -2.40
N ASN A 81 -10.22 -13.51 -1.84
CA ASN A 81 -10.41 -13.38 -0.39
C ASN A 81 -10.34 -14.71 0.38
N LYS A 82 -10.96 -15.77 -0.16
CA LYS A 82 -10.97 -17.08 0.52
C LYS A 82 -9.59 -17.70 0.60
N PHE A 83 -8.81 -17.61 -0.48
CA PHE A 83 -7.44 -18.09 -0.51
C PHE A 83 -6.58 -17.28 0.46
N TYR A 84 -6.64 -15.95 0.38
CA TYR A 84 -5.86 -15.05 1.23
C TYR A 84 -6.09 -15.35 2.71
N LYS A 85 -7.37 -15.45 3.13
CA LYS A 85 -7.72 -15.79 4.51
C LYS A 85 -7.14 -17.12 4.93
N LYS A 86 -7.33 -18.19 4.15
CA LYS A 86 -6.81 -19.52 4.48
C LYS A 86 -5.29 -19.54 4.56
N ALA A 87 -4.60 -18.92 3.60
CA ALA A 87 -3.15 -18.95 3.52
C ALA A 87 -2.48 -18.12 4.63
N PHE A 88 -2.94 -16.88 4.84
CA PHE A 88 -2.19 -15.90 5.65
C PHE A 88 -2.83 -15.56 6.99
N VAL A 89 -4.12 -15.84 7.19
CA VAL A 89 -4.79 -15.65 8.49
C VAL A 89 -4.89 -16.97 9.22
N ASP A 90 -5.34 -18.04 8.53
CA ASP A 90 -5.52 -19.36 9.13
C ASP A 90 -4.24 -20.21 9.07
N ALA A 91 -3.20 -19.75 8.35
CA ALA A 91 -1.90 -20.43 8.15
C ALA A 91 -2.04 -21.88 7.64
N ASP A 92 -3.00 -22.14 6.76
CA ASP A 92 -3.28 -23.48 6.23
C ASP A 92 -2.17 -23.93 5.28
N THR A 93 -1.40 -24.94 5.71
CA THR A 93 -0.22 -25.42 4.98
C THR A 93 -0.55 -26.01 3.61
N LYS A 94 -1.73 -26.61 3.44
CA LYS A 94 -2.18 -27.13 2.14
C LYS A 94 -2.44 -25.99 1.15
N THR A 95 -3.04 -24.91 1.61
CA THR A 95 -3.26 -23.70 0.79
C THR A 95 -1.95 -23.04 0.44
N LEU A 96 -1.02 -22.92 1.40
CA LEU A 96 0.32 -22.37 1.18
C LEU A 96 1.14 -23.19 0.17
N GLY A 97 1.00 -24.51 0.14
CA GLY A 97 1.66 -25.42 -0.82
C GLY A 97 0.91 -25.61 -2.15
N SER A 98 -0.11 -24.82 -2.44
CA SER A 98 -0.98 -25.03 -3.61
C SER A 98 -0.42 -24.45 -4.92
N SER A 99 -0.96 -24.91 -6.06
CA SER A 99 -0.66 -24.33 -7.38
C SER A 99 -1.04 -22.86 -7.51
N THR A 100 -1.99 -22.37 -6.71
CA THR A 100 -2.31 -20.93 -6.65
C THR A 100 -1.14 -20.14 -6.09
N MET A 101 -0.46 -20.63 -5.06
CA MET A 101 0.75 -19.99 -4.53
C MET A 101 1.87 -19.93 -5.58
N VAL A 102 2.04 -20.98 -6.38
CA VAL A 102 3.00 -20.98 -7.50
C VAL A 102 2.68 -19.85 -8.49
N LYS A 103 1.41 -19.69 -8.87
CA LYS A 103 0.99 -18.59 -9.78
C LYS A 103 1.26 -17.20 -9.19
N ILE A 104 1.11 -17.05 -7.88
CA ILE A 104 1.43 -15.80 -7.17
C ILE A 104 2.93 -15.48 -7.30
N PHE A 105 3.80 -16.45 -7.04
CA PHE A 105 5.25 -16.27 -7.22
C PHE A 105 5.66 -16.06 -8.67
N ASP A 106 4.97 -16.69 -9.62
CA ASP A 106 5.22 -16.46 -11.04
C ASP A 106 4.89 -15.01 -11.44
N GLN A 107 3.80 -14.46 -10.92
CA GLN A 107 3.47 -13.03 -11.11
C GLN A 107 4.50 -12.13 -10.44
N MET A 108 4.98 -12.46 -9.23
CA MET A 108 6.05 -11.69 -8.57
C MET A 108 7.33 -11.67 -9.40
N ARG A 109 7.73 -12.80 -10.02
CA ARG A 109 8.88 -12.84 -10.94
C ARG A 109 8.70 -11.92 -12.15
N LYS A 110 7.48 -11.87 -12.73
CA LYS A 110 7.16 -10.93 -13.81
C LYS A 110 7.31 -9.49 -13.35
N LEU A 111 6.71 -9.13 -12.19
CA LEU A 111 6.80 -7.77 -11.65
C LEU A 111 8.25 -7.33 -11.44
N LYS A 112 9.10 -8.22 -10.93
CA LYS A 112 10.55 -7.96 -10.81
C LYS A 112 11.19 -7.62 -12.16
N GLY A 113 10.77 -8.26 -13.25
CA GLY A 113 11.26 -7.98 -14.60
C GLY A 113 10.84 -6.60 -15.14
N TYR A 114 9.87 -5.96 -14.54
CA TYR A 114 9.36 -4.64 -14.91
C TYR A 114 9.96 -3.48 -14.10
N THR A 115 10.76 -3.78 -13.09
CA THR A 115 11.47 -2.76 -12.31
C THR A 115 12.82 -2.41 -12.91
N ASP A 116 13.33 -1.22 -12.61
CA ASP A 116 14.66 -0.79 -13.04
C ASP A 116 15.78 -1.37 -12.14
N PRO A 117 17.04 -1.46 -12.64
CA PRO A 117 18.16 -1.99 -11.86
C PRO A 117 18.47 -1.24 -10.57
N GLY A 118 18.06 0.03 -10.47
CA GLY A 118 18.27 0.86 -9.28
C GLY A 118 17.23 0.64 -8.17
N SER A 119 16.30 -0.31 -8.32
CA SER A 119 15.22 -0.54 -7.34
C SER A 119 15.69 -1.09 -5.97
N PRO A 120 16.79 -1.87 -5.83
CA PRO A 120 17.19 -2.41 -4.54
C PRO A 120 17.44 -1.31 -3.49
N GLY A 121 16.76 -1.41 -2.36
CA GLY A 121 16.91 -0.49 -1.22
C GLY A 121 16.36 0.92 -1.40
N ARG A 122 15.76 1.23 -2.55
CA ARG A 122 15.12 2.54 -2.80
C ARG A 122 13.97 2.77 -1.83
N ASP A 123 13.86 3.98 -1.33
CA ASP A 123 12.71 4.39 -0.54
C ASP A 123 11.45 4.51 -1.41
N TRP A 124 10.31 4.18 -0.82
CA TRP A 124 9.02 4.14 -1.52
C TRP A 124 8.61 5.49 -2.12
N ASN A 125 8.91 6.60 -1.43
CA ASN A 125 8.59 7.95 -1.90
C ASN A 125 9.48 8.35 -3.10
N VAL A 126 10.71 7.86 -3.19
CA VAL A 126 11.56 8.03 -4.37
C VAL A 126 10.93 7.31 -5.57
N ALA A 127 10.40 6.10 -5.38
CA ALA A 127 9.66 5.39 -6.42
C ALA A 127 8.38 6.15 -6.83
N THR A 128 7.66 6.76 -5.86
CA THR A 128 6.52 7.64 -6.15
C THR A 128 6.96 8.85 -7.00
N GLY A 129 8.09 9.45 -6.67
CA GLY A 129 8.70 10.55 -7.45
C GLY A 129 8.95 10.17 -8.91
N MET A 130 9.42 8.95 -9.17
CA MET A 130 9.62 8.46 -10.54
C MET A 130 8.31 8.42 -11.35
N VAL A 131 7.20 8.06 -10.71
CA VAL A 131 5.88 8.09 -11.35
C VAL A 131 5.43 9.53 -11.59
N MET A 132 5.58 10.42 -10.60
CA MET A 132 5.22 11.83 -10.75
C MET A 132 5.97 12.50 -11.91
N GLU A 133 7.24 12.20 -12.06
CA GLU A 133 8.12 12.75 -13.11
C GLU A 133 7.95 12.05 -14.48
N GLY A 134 7.16 10.99 -14.57
CA GLY A 134 6.99 10.21 -15.80
C GLY A 134 8.19 9.35 -16.18
N LYS A 135 9.15 9.15 -15.29
CA LYS A 135 10.28 8.21 -15.45
C LYS A 135 9.82 6.76 -15.41
N ALA A 136 8.74 6.50 -14.68
CA ALA A 136 8.08 5.20 -14.64
C ALA A 136 6.57 5.36 -14.80
N ALA A 137 5.91 4.33 -15.29
CA ALA A 137 4.48 4.37 -15.58
C ALA A 137 3.62 4.12 -14.36
N PHE A 138 3.94 3.08 -13.59
CA PHE A 138 3.16 2.63 -12.45
C PHE A 138 3.98 2.53 -11.17
N GLN A 139 3.30 2.61 -10.03
CA GLN A 139 3.76 2.14 -8.72
C GLN A 139 2.63 1.37 -8.05
N LEU A 140 2.93 0.24 -7.40
CA LEU A 140 2.03 -0.43 -6.47
C LEU A 140 2.45 -0.03 -5.06
N MET A 141 1.59 0.72 -4.36
CA MET A 141 1.89 1.28 -3.05
C MET A 141 0.58 1.67 -2.34
N GLY A 142 0.59 1.65 -1.02
CA GLY A 142 -0.56 2.05 -0.24
C GLY A 142 -1.00 3.51 -0.42
N ASP A 143 -2.13 3.85 0.17
CA ASP A 143 -2.78 5.16 0.04
C ASP A 143 -1.95 6.34 0.57
N TRP A 144 -0.91 6.07 1.40
CA TRP A 144 0.04 7.10 1.83
C TRP A 144 0.79 7.77 0.68
N ALA A 145 0.94 7.10 -0.48
CA ALA A 145 1.51 7.73 -1.66
C ALA A 145 0.70 8.95 -2.13
N LYS A 146 -0.61 9.00 -1.85
CA LYS A 146 -1.45 10.18 -2.12
C LYS A 146 -0.91 11.45 -1.45
N GLY A 147 -0.30 11.31 -0.26
CA GLY A 147 0.33 12.44 0.43
C GLY A 147 1.46 13.08 -0.38
N GLU A 148 2.29 12.27 -1.04
CA GLU A 148 3.38 12.76 -1.90
C GLU A 148 2.84 13.50 -3.14
N PHE A 149 1.84 12.94 -3.84
CA PHE A 149 1.20 13.61 -4.96
C PHE A 149 0.55 14.93 -4.54
N ALA A 150 -0.14 14.96 -3.41
CA ALA A 150 -0.77 16.16 -2.88
C ALA A 150 0.25 17.24 -2.48
N ALA A 151 1.37 16.84 -1.85
CA ALA A 151 2.45 17.75 -1.49
C ALA A 151 3.12 18.38 -2.73
N ALA A 152 3.17 17.63 -3.84
CA ALA A 152 3.64 18.13 -5.13
C ALA A 152 2.59 18.97 -5.89
N GLY A 153 1.39 19.18 -5.33
CA GLY A 153 0.30 19.92 -5.96
C GLY A 153 -0.43 19.20 -7.09
N LEU A 154 -0.15 17.89 -7.25
CA LEU A 154 -0.73 17.07 -8.31
C LEU A 154 -2.14 16.57 -7.94
N LYS A 155 -2.99 16.44 -8.96
CA LYS A 155 -4.41 16.11 -8.79
C LYS A 155 -4.77 14.79 -9.47
N PRO A 156 -5.60 13.94 -8.81
CA PRO A 156 -6.09 12.72 -9.43
C PRO A 156 -6.90 13.02 -10.68
N ASP A 157 -6.84 12.14 -11.67
CA ASP A 157 -7.48 12.20 -12.98
C ASP A 157 -7.03 13.38 -13.88
N VAL A 158 -6.20 14.29 -13.35
CA VAL A 158 -5.57 15.39 -14.10
C VAL A 158 -4.10 15.07 -14.39
N ASP A 159 -3.34 14.75 -13.35
CA ASP A 159 -1.89 14.54 -13.43
C ASP A 159 -1.53 13.05 -13.29
N TYR A 160 -2.30 12.31 -12.50
CA TYR A 160 -2.08 10.89 -12.26
C TYR A 160 -3.40 10.12 -12.17
N TYR A 161 -3.34 8.83 -12.41
CA TYR A 161 -4.43 7.90 -12.13
C TYR A 161 -4.15 7.13 -10.84
N CYS A 162 -5.21 6.80 -10.10
CA CYS A 162 -5.13 5.82 -9.03
C CYS A 162 -6.33 4.88 -9.10
N ALA A 163 -6.07 3.59 -8.90
CA ALA A 163 -7.08 2.55 -8.88
C ALA A 163 -6.68 1.44 -7.91
N ALA A 164 -7.67 0.66 -7.50
CA ALA A 164 -7.40 -0.58 -6.77
C ALA A 164 -6.57 -1.54 -7.62
N THR A 165 -5.68 -2.31 -6.99
CA THR A 165 -5.06 -3.45 -7.67
C THR A 165 -6.10 -4.51 -8.03
N PRO A 166 -5.86 -5.35 -9.07
CA PRO A 166 -6.81 -6.37 -9.45
C PRO A 166 -7.16 -7.32 -8.29
N SER A 167 -8.43 -7.40 -7.94
CA SER A 167 -8.94 -8.32 -6.91
C SER A 167 -10.44 -8.55 -7.07
N ASP A 168 -10.95 -9.67 -6.55
CA ASP A 168 -12.36 -10.02 -6.51
C ASP A 168 -13.10 -9.26 -5.39
N ASN A 169 -13.26 -7.95 -5.54
CA ASN A 169 -13.92 -7.07 -4.55
C ASN A 169 -13.28 -7.09 -3.13
N GLY A 170 -12.07 -7.62 -3.00
CA GLY A 170 -11.29 -7.55 -1.77
C GLY A 170 -10.40 -6.30 -1.74
N TYR A 171 -9.99 -5.91 -0.54
CA TYR A 171 -8.93 -4.93 -0.34
C TYR A 171 -8.13 -5.28 0.92
N LEU A 172 -6.88 -4.87 0.91
CA LEU A 172 -5.98 -5.05 2.04
C LEU A 172 -5.90 -3.76 2.83
N TYR A 173 -5.95 -3.89 4.14
CA TYR A 173 -5.83 -2.72 5.02
C TYR A 173 -4.88 -3.00 6.18
N ASN A 174 -4.27 -1.95 6.68
CA ASN A 174 -3.62 -1.93 7.98
C ASN A 174 -4.08 -0.73 8.81
N VAL A 175 -3.93 -0.86 10.12
CA VAL A 175 -4.28 0.19 11.09
C VAL A 175 -3.02 0.58 11.84
N ASP A 176 -2.55 1.80 11.65
CA ASP A 176 -1.46 2.32 12.46
C ASP A 176 -1.97 2.80 13.81
N SER A 177 -1.23 2.50 14.84
CA SER A 177 -1.56 2.84 16.21
C SER A 177 -0.34 3.33 16.98
N PHE A 178 -0.50 4.35 17.79
CA PHE A 178 0.50 4.71 18.79
C PHE A 178 0.41 3.77 19.98
N ILE A 179 1.52 3.14 20.32
CA ILE A 179 1.63 2.21 21.44
C ILE A 179 2.02 2.96 22.71
N PHE A 180 1.36 2.66 23.80
CA PHE A 180 1.62 3.21 25.12
C PHE A 180 2.18 2.14 26.04
N PHE A 181 3.44 2.30 26.43
CA PHE A 181 4.12 1.37 27.31
C PHE A 181 3.73 1.60 28.78
N LYS A 182 3.87 0.56 29.60
CA LYS A 182 3.73 0.68 31.04
C LYS A 182 4.87 1.52 31.60
N ILE A 183 4.53 2.65 32.22
CA ILE A 183 5.50 3.59 32.81
C ILE A 183 5.21 3.82 34.29
N LYS A 184 6.21 4.31 35.02
CA LYS A 184 6.09 4.68 36.42
C LYS A 184 5.99 6.20 36.55
N GLY A 185 5.30 6.68 37.57
CA GLY A 185 5.07 8.10 37.85
C GLY A 185 3.68 8.55 37.40
N GLN A 186 2.92 9.13 38.34
CA GLN A 186 1.53 9.55 38.12
C GLN A 186 1.43 10.60 37.02
N ASP A 187 2.32 11.59 37.03
CA ASP A 187 2.44 12.67 36.05
C ASP A 187 2.65 12.13 34.63
N LYS A 188 3.50 11.12 34.47
CA LYS A 188 3.77 10.48 33.17
C LYS A 188 2.58 9.69 32.68
N VAL A 189 1.89 8.96 33.56
CA VAL A 189 0.69 8.21 33.22
C VAL A 189 -0.44 9.17 32.79
N GLU A 190 -0.60 10.29 33.46
CA GLU A 190 -1.56 11.33 33.09
C GLU A 190 -1.20 11.97 31.74
N GLY A 191 0.08 12.24 31.48
CA GLY A 191 0.56 12.72 30.20
C GLY A 191 0.25 11.73 29.05
N GLN A 192 0.45 10.41 29.27
CA GLN A 192 0.06 9.40 28.28
C GLN A 192 -1.43 9.40 28.00
N LYS A 193 -2.27 9.50 29.03
CA LYS A 193 -3.74 9.54 28.88
C LYS A 193 -4.18 10.78 28.09
N LEU A 194 -3.58 11.93 28.39
CA LEU A 194 -3.86 13.17 27.69
C LEU A 194 -3.45 13.06 26.20
N LEU A 195 -2.26 12.52 25.92
CA LEU A 195 -1.79 12.29 24.57
C LEU A 195 -2.71 11.34 23.79
N ALA A 196 -3.10 10.21 24.40
CA ALA A 196 -4.04 9.27 23.78
C ALA A 196 -5.40 9.91 23.48
N SER A 197 -5.91 10.71 24.42
CA SER A 197 -7.16 11.46 24.25
C SER A 197 -7.07 12.47 23.10
N LEU A 198 -5.94 13.19 22.99
CA LEU A 198 -5.69 14.14 21.92
C LEU A 198 -5.67 13.44 20.55
N MET A 199 -4.92 12.33 20.44
CA MET A 199 -4.81 11.53 19.21
C MET A 199 -6.14 10.94 18.76
N MET A 200 -6.99 10.58 19.71
CA MET A 200 -8.34 10.11 19.42
C MET A 200 -9.34 11.24 19.17
N GLY A 201 -8.95 12.49 19.34
CA GLY A 201 -9.79 13.66 19.08
C GLY A 201 -10.10 13.83 17.59
N LYS A 202 -11.35 14.19 17.25
CA LYS A 202 -11.80 14.35 15.84
C LYS A 202 -10.93 15.31 15.05
N ASN A 203 -10.50 16.42 15.67
CA ASN A 203 -9.68 17.42 14.99
C ASN A 203 -8.28 16.86 14.63
N PHE A 204 -7.62 16.18 15.58
CA PHE A 204 -6.35 15.51 15.31
C PHE A 204 -6.50 14.48 14.18
N GLN A 205 -7.49 13.60 14.30
CA GLN A 205 -7.76 12.55 13.30
C GLN A 205 -7.97 13.14 11.89
N LYS A 206 -8.74 14.23 11.80
CA LYS A 206 -8.99 14.93 10.52
C LYS A 206 -7.68 15.50 9.93
N VAL A 207 -6.98 16.32 10.70
CA VAL A 207 -5.78 17.04 10.22
C VAL A 207 -4.66 16.04 9.89
N PHE A 208 -4.39 15.10 10.79
CA PHE A 208 -3.36 14.08 10.57
C PHE A 208 -3.61 13.28 9.27
N ASN A 209 -4.84 12.80 9.07
CA ASN A 209 -5.16 11.96 7.91
C ASN A 209 -5.24 12.73 6.59
N MET A 210 -5.56 14.03 6.65
CA MET A 210 -5.46 14.89 5.45
C MET A 210 -4.03 14.98 4.92
N TYR A 211 -3.04 15.18 5.80
CA TYR A 211 -1.62 15.22 5.41
C TYR A 211 -1.07 13.83 5.08
N LYS A 212 -1.44 12.82 5.87
CA LYS A 212 -0.98 11.45 5.68
C LYS A 212 -1.55 10.77 4.43
N GLY A 213 -2.70 11.24 3.91
CA GLY A 213 -3.37 10.63 2.77
C GLY A 213 -4.20 9.39 3.13
N SER A 214 -4.46 9.14 4.41
CA SER A 214 -5.12 7.94 4.95
C SER A 214 -6.56 8.21 5.43
N ILE A 215 -7.23 7.17 5.89
CA ILE A 215 -8.59 7.23 6.43
C ILE A 215 -8.50 7.44 7.95
N PRO A 216 -9.25 8.38 8.55
CA PRO A 216 -9.31 8.52 10.00
C PRO A 216 -9.82 7.24 10.66
N ALA A 217 -9.21 6.84 11.78
CA ALA A 217 -9.70 5.72 12.59
C ALA A 217 -10.96 6.08 13.41
N ARG A 218 -11.32 7.36 13.45
CA ARG A 218 -12.52 7.88 14.11
C ARG A 218 -13.23 8.89 13.21
N LEU A 219 -14.55 8.74 13.07
CA LEU A 219 -15.47 9.65 12.39
C LEU A 219 -16.07 10.69 13.35
#